data_9e2816b8e4535c3cd06e5f97ad5a3522
#
_entry.id   9e2816b8e4535c3cd06e5f97ad5a3522
#
_cell.length_a   1.000
_cell.length_b   1.000
_cell.length_c   1.000
_cell.angle_alpha   90.00
_cell.angle_beta   90.00
_cell.angle_gamma   90.00
#
_symmetry.space_group_name_H-M   'P 1'
#
loop_
_entity.id
_entity.type
_entity.pdbx_description
1 polymer ?
#
loop_
_entity_poly.entity_id
_entity_poly.type
_entity_poly.pdbx_seq_one_letter_code
_entity_poly.pdbx_strand_id
1 'polypeptide(L)'
;NISPDTLKSYILKLATFKNRNTGSDTISATEGFGAAREWVYSKFEEYSAFNQGRLIPSYLTFNQTICGVTKHKNIFAVLPGLDTTDHEIVIIEGHMDSRCEGLCDTFCFAEGIEDNATGTALVMELARTMSHYNFQKTIIFIVLTGEEQGLYGSKAFSLYAQNLNLPIKAVYNNDVIGGIICGETSSSPSCPGLNDIDSSQVRLFSQGNFDSKNKQLSRFNKLQYKEELLPFETVPMLLTIMTSEDRANRGSDHIPFRQRGFAAMRFCSAN
;
A
#
# COMPACT_ATOMS: atom_id res chain seq x y z
N ASN A 1 -8.09 17.77 -1.60
CA ASN A 1 -8.16 16.90 -2.79
C ASN A 1 -6.82 16.21 -3.00
N ILE A 2 -6.83 14.98 -3.53
CA ILE A 2 -5.64 14.28 -4.01
C ILE A 2 -5.04 15.08 -5.16
N SER A 3 -3.72 15.30 -5.11
CA SER A 3 -3.00 16.09 -6.12
C SER A 3 -2.18 15.19 -7.02
N PRO A 4 -2.46 15.11 -8.33
CA PRO A 4 -1.65 14.36 -9.28
C PRO A 4 -0.19 14.82 -9.30
N ASP A 5 0.06 16.13 -9.18
CA ASP A 5 1.42 16.69 -9.16
C ASP A 5 2.18 16.26 -7.90
N THR A 6 1.50 16.19 -6.76
CA THR A 6 2.09 15.71 -5.52
C THR A 6 2.43 14.22 -5.62
N LEU A 7 1.50 13.39 -6.12
CA LEU A 7 1.75 11.98 -6.36
C LEU A 7 2.97 11.78 -7.26
N LYS A 8 3.02 12.49 -8.40
CA LYS A 8 4.15 12.44 -9.32
C LYS A 8 5.46 12.85 -8.64
N SER A 9 5.45 13.90 -7.84
CA SER A 9 6.64 14.36 -7.12
C SER A 9 7.16 13.32 -6.12
N TYR A 10 6.27 12.62 -5.43
CA TYR A 10 6.64 11.55 -4.49
C TYR A 10 7.22 10.34 -5.20
N ILE A 11 6.60 9.92 -6.30
CA ILE A 11 7.08 8.80 -7.14
C ILE A 11 8.49 9.11 -7.65
N LEU A 12 8.70 10.29 -8.25
CA LEU A 12 10.00 10.70 -8.76
C LEU A 12 11.05 10.80 -7.65
N LYS A 13 10.67 11.30 -6.47
CA LYS A 13 11.58 11.34 -5.32
C LYS A 13 11.96 9.94 -4.84
N LEU A 14 11.02 9.00 -4.76
CA LEU A 14 11.32 7.61 -4.40
C LEU A 14 12.28 6.96 -5.39
N ALA A 15 12.13 7.23 -6.69
CA ALA A 15 13.05 6.74 -7.72
C ALA A 15 14.49 7.25 -7.53
N THR A 16 14.69 8.47 -7.01
CA THR A 16 16.04 9.02 -6.78
C THR A 16 16.88 8.25 -5.76
N PHE A 17 16.29 7.41 -4.93
CA PHE A 17 17.02 6.57 -3.98
C PHE A 17 17.71 5.37 -4.62
N LYS A 18 17.64 5.22 -5.95
CA LYS A 18 18.30 4.25 -6.83
C LYS A 18 17.89 2.80 -6.60
N ASN A 19 18.04 2.30 -5.38
CA ASN A 19 17.73 0.93 -5.01
C ASN A 19 17.11 0.94 -3.62
N ARG A 20 15.81 0.62 -3.56
CA ARG A 20 15.08 0.50 -2.29
C ARG A 20 14.92 -0.95 -1.84
N ASN A 21 15.82 -1.86 -2.28
CA ASN A 21 15.83 -3.22 -1.77
C ASN A 21 15.94 -3.21 -0.24
N THR A 22 15.17 -4.05 0.42
CA THR A 22 15.15 -4.14 1.90
C THR A 22 16.51 -4.41 2.53
N GLY A 23 17.45 -5.03 1.78
CA GLY A 23 18.84 -5.24 2.17
C GLY A 23 19.81 -4.15 1.71
N SER A 24 19.34 -3.10 1.01
CA SER A 24 20.22 -2.03 0.52
C SER A 24 20.67 -1.09 1.65
N ASP A 25 21.45 -0.06 1.30
CA ASP A 25 22.07 0.85 2.28
C ASP A 25 21.04 1.44 3.24
N THR A 26 21.33 1.31 4.54
CA THR A 26 20.50 1.84 5.64
C THR A 26 21.15 3.02 6.36
N ILE A 27 22.34 3.46 5.92
CA ILE A 27 23.18 4.48 6.57
C ILE A 27 23.26 5.75 5.72
N SER A 28 23.30 5.61 4.38
CA SER A 28 23.36 6.76 3.47
C SER A 28 22.17 7.70 3.69
N ALA A 29 22.41 9.01 3.63
CA ALA A 29 21.36 10.02 3.69
C ALA A 29 20.70 10.30 2.34
N THR A 30 21.23 9.77 1.23
CA THR A 30 20.81 10.15 -0.13
C THR A 30 20.34 9.00 -1.00
N GLU A 31 20.69 7.76 -0.67
CA GLU A 31 20.35 6.59 -1.49
C GLU A 31 20.08 5.36 -0.59
N GLY A 32 19.49 4.34 -1.17
CA GLY A 32 19.15 3.09 -0.50
C GLY A 32 17.88 3.16 0.33
N PHE A 33 17.56 2.02 0.93
CA PHE A 33 16.31 1.85 1.68
C PHE A 33 16.24 2.75 2.92
N GLY A 34 17.38 2.99 3.60
CA GLY A 34 17.43 3.86 4.77
C GLY A 34 17.02 5.29 4.47
N ALA A 35 17.63 5.88 3.43
CA ALA A 35 17.30 7.24 2.99
C ALA A 35 15.84 7.40 2.58
N ALA A 36 15.29 6.42 1.85
CA ALA A 36 13.89 6.41 1.47
C ALA A 36 12.96 6.37 2.70
N ARG A 37 13.27 5.50 3.66
CA ARG A 37 12.52 5.36 4.91
C ARG A 37 12.50 6.66 5.73
N GLU A 38 13.66 7.28 5.91
CA GLU A 38 13.76 8.56 6.65
C GLU A 38 12.99 9.67 5.92
N TRP A 39 13.06 9.72 4.60
CA TRP A 39 12.29 10.70 3.82
C TRP A 39 10.77 10.50 3.97
N VAL A 40 10.26 9.28 3.85
CA VAL A 40 8.83 9.00 4.04
C VAL A 40 8.39 9.36 5.46
N TYR A 41 9.19 9.00 6.47
CA TYR A 41 8.89 9.32 7.86
C TYR A 41 8.85 10.83 8.09
N SER A 42 9.82 11.58 7.57
CA SER A 42 9.85 13.05 7.68
C SER A 42 8.63 13.71 7.03
N LYS A 43 8.09 13.12 5.96
CA LYS A 43 6.85 13.58 5.36
C LYS A 43 5.64 13.38 6.27
N PHE A 44 5.55 12.25 6.95
CA PHE A 44 4.49 12.05 7.94
C PHE A 44 4.62 13.01 9.13
N GLU A 45 5.85 13.34 9.57
CA GLU A 45 6.07 14.39 10.59
C GLU A 45 5.65 15.78 10.08
N GLU A 46 5.96 16.11 8.82
CA GLU A 46 5.52 17.36 8.17
C GLU A 46 3.98 17.45 8.16
N TYR A 47 3.28 16.37 7.76
CA TYR A 47 1.81 16.36 7.75
C TYR A 47 1.23 16.47 9.17
N SER A 48 1.86 15.83 10.13
CA SER A 48 1.50 15.97 11.55
C SER A 48 1.61 17.42 12.01
N ALA A 49 2.72 18.07 11.72
CA ALA A 49 2.95 19.47 12.12
C ALA A 49 1.91 20.42 11.51
N PHE A 50 1.56 20.25 10.23
CA PHE A 50 0.52 21.04 9.57
C PHE A 50 -0.88 20.82 10.15
N ASN A 51 -1.13 19.68 10.77
CA ASN A 51 -2.42 19.28 11.30
C ASN A 51 -2.47 19.24 12.83
N GLN A 52 -1.69 20.10 13.49
CA GLN A 52 -1.70 20.27 14.95
C GLN A 52 -1.38 18.97 15.71
N GLY A 53 -0.55 18.11 15.15
CA GLY A 53 -0.17 16.83 15.76
C GLY A 53 -1.21 15.72 15.66
N ARG A 54 -2.27 15.89 14.88
CA ARG A 54 -3.35 14.89 14.76
C ARG A 54 -2.91 13.59 14.11
N LEU A 55 -2.04 13.68 13.11
CA LEU A 55 -1.41 12.49 12.52
C LEU A 55 -0.21 12.09 13.38
N ILE A 56 -0.16 10.86 13.85
CA ILE A 56 0.86 10.38 14.80
C ILE A 56 1.80 9.41 14.11
N PRO A 57 2.95 9.87 13.58
CA PRO A 57 3.94 8.99 12.93
C PRO A 57 4.62 8.08 13.94
N SER A 58 4.95 6.86 13.51
CA SER A 58 5.66 5.88 14.32
C SER A 58 6.37 4.82 13.47
N TYR A 59 7.16 3.97 14.13
CA TYR A 59 7.79 2.81 13.55
C TYR A 59 7.34 1.52 14.24
N LEU A 60 7.04 0.49 13.47
CA LEU A 60 7.00 -0.88 13.97
C LEU A 60 8.33 -1.56 13.62
N THR A 61 9.15 -1.82 14.63
CA THR A 61 10.42 -2.53 14.46
C THR A 61 10.20 -4.04 14.57
N PHE A 62 10.81 -4.81 13.68
CA PHE A 62 10.77 -6.27 13.73
C PHE A 62 12.14 -6.87 13.34
N ASN A 63 12.37 -8.10 13.78
CA ASN A 63 13.58 -8.85 13.48
C ASN A 63 13.27 -9.96 12.47
N GLN A 64 13.96 -9.91 11.35
CA GLN A 64 13.89 -10.91 10.28
C GLN A 64 15.15 -10.77 9.44
N THR A 65 15.83 -11.86 9.13
CA THR A 65 16.96 -11.78 8.20
C THR A 65 16.43 -11.67 6.78
N ILE A 66 16.65 -10.54 6.15
CA ILE A 66 16.29 -10.24 4.76
C ILE A 66 17.52 -9.69 4.06
N CYS A 67 18.02 -10.40 3.05
CA CYS A 67 19.20 -10.00 2.28
C CYS A 67 20.40 -9.58 3.15
N GLY A 68 20.62 -10.29 4.27
CA GLY A 68 21.72 -10.04 5.20
C GLY A 68 21.44 -9.00 6.29
N VAL A 69 20.38 -8.23 6.19
CA VAL A 69 19.95 -7.27 7.24
C VAL A 69 18.97 -7.96 8.18
N THR A 70 19.14 -7.76 9.48
CA THR A 70 18.36 -8.48 10.51
C THR A 70 17.28 -7.65 11.20
N LYS A 71 17.37 -6.33 11.16
CA LYS A 71 16.46 -5.43 11.86
C LYS A 71 15.80 -4.47 10.88
N HIS A 72 14.48 -4.50 10.85
CA HIS A 72 13.67 -3.74 9.91
C HIS A 72 12.63 -2.89 10.62
N LYS A 73 12.08 -1.91 9.89
CA LYS A 73 11.03 -1.02 10.38
C LYS A 73 9.98 -0.81 9.30
N ASN A 74 8.74 -1.05 9.62
CA ASN A 74 7.63 -0.45 8.89
C ASN A 74 7.42 0.98 9.39
N ILE A 75 7.07 1.89 8.50
CA ILE A 75 6.61 3.24 8.86
C ILE A 75 5.09 3.18 8.96
N PHE A 76 4.52 3.81 9.97
CA PHE A 76 3.08 4.01 9.98
C PHE A 76 2.71 5.34 10.64
N ALA A 77 1.53 5.84 10.31
CA ALA A 77 0.96 7.01 10.95
C ALA A 77 -0.49 6.73 11.34
N VAL A 78 -0.87 7.09 12.55
CA VAL A 78 -2.21 6.92 13.08
C VAL A 78 -2.95 8.25 12.99
N LEU A 79 -4.11 8.26 12.36
CA LEU A 79 -5.09 9.34 12.42
C LEU A 79 -6.24 8.88 13.34
N PRO A 80 -6.29 9.32 14.61
CA PRO A 80 -7.30 8.89 15.55
C PRO A 80 -8.71 9.26 15.09
N GLY A 81 -9.64 8.32 15.25
CA GLY A 81 -11.06 8.55 15.03
C GLY A 81 -11.70 9.35 16.15
N LEU A 82 -12.86 9.93 15.88
CA LEU A 82 -13.65 10.67 16.86
C LEU A 82 -14.55 9.76 17.72
N ASP A 83 -14.87 8.58 17.22
CA ASP A 83 -15.70 7.63 17.95
C ASP A 83 -14.91 6.96 19.07
N THR A 84 -15.25 7.28 20.30
CA THR A 84 -14.61 6.72 21.51
C THR A 84 -15.29 5.45 22.00
N THR A 85 -16.38 5.02 21.38
CA THR A 85 -17.15 3.81 21.76
C THR A 85 -16.83 2.63 20.87
N ASP A 86 -16.56 2.89 19.59
CA ASP A 86 -16.19 1.91 18.59
C ASP A 86 -14.79 2.27 18.03
N HIS A 87 -13.81 1.53 18.51
CA HIS A 87 -12.40 1.75 18.14
C HIS A 87 -12.00 1.07 16.84
N GLU A 88 -12.95 0.79 15.92
CA GLU A 88 -12.66 0.16 14.63
C GLU A 88 -11.58 0.93 13.85
N ILE A 89 -10.71 0.17 13.21
CA ILE A 89 -9.54 0.66 12.50
C ILE A 89 -9.66 0.32 11.01
N VAL A 90 -9.37 1.28 10.17
CA VAL A 90 -9.14 1.08 8.73
C VAL A 90 -7.66 1.24 8.44
N ILE A 91 -7.07 0.27 7.76
CA ILE A 91 -5.66 0.31 7.33
C ILE A 91 -5.60 0.62 5.83
N ILE A 92 -4.71 1.55 5.48
CA ILE A 92 -4.33 1.88 4.11
C ILE A 92 -2.83 1.62 4.01
N GLU A 93 -2.41 0.72 3.14
CA GLU A 93 -1.03 0.29 3.06
C GLU A 93 -0.49 0.21 1.63
N GLY A 94 0.83 0.21 1.52
CA GLY A 94 1.61 -0.08 0.33
C GLY A 94 3.07 -0.30 0.73
N HIS A 95 3.82 -1.10 -0.03
CA HIS A 95 5.23 -1.32 0.27
C HIS A 95 6.14 -0.31 -0.41
N MET A 96 7.29 -0.04 0.22
CA MET A 96 8.26 0.93 -0.27
C MET A 96 9.44 0.25 -0.95
N ASP A 97 9.72 -0.98 -0.60
CA ASP A 97 10.85 -1.70 -1.16
C ASP A 97 10.66 -1.93 -2.67
N SER A 98 11.79 -1.96 -3.37
CA SER A 98 11.88 -2.27 -4.79
C SER A 98 12.97 -3.30 -5.00
N ARG A 99 12.99 -3.96 -6.15
CA ARG A 99 14.01 -4.94 -6.50
C ARG A 99 14.33 -4.96 -7.98
N CYS A 100 15.45 -5.56 -8.33
CA CYS A 100 15.74 -6.09 -9.64
C CYS A 100 15.30 -7.57 -9.73
N GLU A 101 15.67 -8.25 -10.79
CA GLU A 101 15.38 -9.67 -10.96
C GLU A 101 15.88 -10.51 -9.79
N GLY A 102 17.12 -10.26 -9.32
CA GLY A 102 17.66 -10.88 -8.11
C GLY A 102 17.05 -10.31 -6.85
N LEU A 103 16.40 -11.15 -6.03
CA LEU A 103 15.70 -10.73 -4.80
C LEU A 103 16.57 -9.94 -3.82
N CYS A 104 17.87 -10.24 -3.77
CA CYS A 104 18.84 -9.60 -2.88
C CYS A 104 19.93 -8.84 -3.64
N ASP A 105 19.68 -8.42 -4.87
CA ASP A 105 20.58 -7.54 -5.59
C ASP A 105 20.40 -6.10 -5.05
N THR A 106 21.30 -5.71 -4.16
CA THR A 106 21.29 -4.39 -3.50
C THR A 106 22.13 -3.34 -4.24
N PHE A 107 22.76 -3.70 -5.35
CA PHE A 107 23.63 -2.83 -6.13
C PHE A 107 23.05 -2.39 -7.47
N CYS A 108 22.10 -3.12 -7.99
CA CYS A 108 21.43 -2.78 -9.24
C CYS A 108 20.66 -1.47 -9.13
N PHE A 109 20.31 -0.91 -10.27
CA PHE A 109 19.42 0.26 -10.32
C PHE A 109 17.98 -0.21 -10.35
N ALA A 110 17.28 -0.06 -9.23
CA ALA A 110 15.91 -0.52 -9.00
C ALA A 110 15.02 0.64 -8.56
N GLU A 111 14.62 1.48 -9.49
CA GLU A 111 13.78 2.66 -9.23
C GLU A 111 12.40 2.28 -8.67
N GLY A 112 11.86 1.13 -9.05
CA GLY A 112 10.56 0.64 -8.58
C GLY A 112 9.46 1.69 -8.70
N ILE A 113 9.34 2.32 -9.88
CA ILE A 113 8.40 3.44 -10.10
C ILE A 113 6.98 2.94 -9.98
N GLU A 114 6.62 1.90 -10.72
CA GLU A 114 5.31 1.28 -10.67
C GLU A 114 5.21 0.35 -9.46
N ASP A 115 6.19 -0.50 -9.24
CA ASP A 115 6.26 -1.49 -8.16
C ASP A 115 7.36 -1.10 -7.14
N ASN A 116 7.03 -0.42 -6.02
CA ASN A 116 5.71 0.10 -5.71
C ASN A 116 5.81 1.55 -5.18
N ALA A 117 6.54 2.43 -5.91
CA ALA A 117 6.53 3.85 -5.54
C ALA A 117 5.14 4.49 -5.73
N THR A 118 4.32 3.95 -6.66
CA THR A 118 2.94 4.41 -6.86
C THR A 118 2.08 4.17 -5.62
N GLY A 119 2.08 2.97 -5.06
CA GLY A 119 1.33 2.66 -3.84
C GLY A 119 1.85 3.42 -2.62
N THR A 120 3.18 3.49 -2.45
CA THR A 120 3.78 4.31 -1.38
C THR A 120 3.36 5.77 -1.49
N ALA A 121 3.43 6.37 -2.68
CA ALA A 121 3.02 7.76 -2.92
C ALA A 121 1.54 7.98 -2.61
N LEU A 122 0.67 7.03 -2.98
CA LEU A 122 -0.76 7.12 -2.66
C LEU A 122 -0.99 7.08 -1.14
N VAL A 123 -0.35 6.18 -0.41
CA VAL A 123 -0.47 6.11 1.06
C VAL A 123 -0.05 7.43 1.69
N MET A 124 1.06 8.03 1.24
CA MET A 124 1.55 9.32 1.71
C MET A 124 0.56 10.45 1.40
N GLU A 125 0.05 10.52 0.17
CA GLU A 125 -0.88 11.57 -0.25
C GLU A 125 -2.24 11.46 0.45
N LEU A 126 -2.72 10.23 0.70
CA LEU A 126 -3.90 9.99 1.50
C LEU A 126 -3.69 10.44 2.95
N ALA A 127 -2.55 10.13 3.57
CA ALA A 127 -2.21 10.60 4.91
C ALA A 127 -2.19 12.14 4.97
N ARG A 128 -1.55 12.80 4.00
CA ARG A 128 -1.51 14.25 3.88
C ARG A 128 -2.92 14.86 3.77
N THR A 129 -3.74 14.33 2.87
CA THR A 129 -5.05 14.91 2.57
C THR A 129 -6.06 14.60 3.67
N MET A 130 -6.13 13.35 4.12
CA MET A 130 -7.14 12.90 5.07
C MET A 130 -6.90 13.46 6.47
N SER A 131 -5.65 13.74 6.86
CA SER A 131 -5.36 14.34 8.18
C SER A 131 -5.97 15.73 8.39
N HIS A 132 -6.44 16.40 7.33
CA HIS A 132 -7.20 17.64 7.44
C HIS A 132 -8.67 17.45 7.83
N TYR A 133 -9.18 16.20 7.80
CA TYR A 133 -10.58 15.90 8.05
C TYR A 133 -10.76 15.06 9.32
N ASN A 134 -11.97 15.08 9.84
CA ASN A 134 -12.38 14.24 10.96
C ASN A 134 -13.10 12.99 10.44
N PHE A 135 -12.72 11.83 10.98
CA PHE A 135 -13.36 10.56 10.70
C PHE A 135 -13.87 9.94 11.99
N GLN A 136 -14.93 9.16 11.91
CA GLN A 136 -15.43 8.42 13.08
C GLN A 136 -14.44 7.31 13.47
N LYS A 137 -13.93 6.57 12.49
CA LYS A 137 -13.01 5.46 12.69
C LYS A 137 -11.55 5.92 12.66
N THR A 138 -10.71 5.23 13.39
CA THR A 138 -9.25 5.42 13.31
C THR A 138 -8.73 4.93 11.95
N ILE A 139 -7.83 5.70 11.36
CA ILE A 139 -7.16 5.31 10.11
C ILE A 139 -5.66 5.15 10.40
N ILE A 140 -5.09 4.04 9.92
CA ILE A 140 -3.65 3.80 9.99
C ILE A 140 -3.12 3.74 8.56
N PHE A 141 -2.19 4.63 8.24
CA PHE A 141 -1.45 4.63 6.99
C PHE A 141 -0.14 3.89 7.22
N ILE A 142 0.16 2.86 6.41
CA ILE A 142 1.35 2.03 6.59
C ILE A 142 2.16 2.00 5.31
N VAL A 143 3.46 2.26 5.44
CA VAL A 143 4.45 2.01 4.39
C VAL A 143 5.30 0.82 4.82
N LEU A 144 5.13 -0.28 4.10
CA LEU A 144 5.66 -1.60 4.45
C LEU A 144 7.07 -1.82 3.91
N THR A 145 7.76 -2.80 4.50
CA THR A 145 9.15 -3.18 4.25
C THR A 145 9.23 -4.66 3.95
N GLY A 146 9.92 -5.06 2.87
CA GLY A 146 10.20 -6.47 2.60
C GLY A 146 9.02 -7.24 2.01
N GLU A 147 8.20 -6.58 1.23
CA GLU A 147 7.17 -7.21 0.41
C GLU A 147 7.81 -8.14 -0.60
N GLU A 148 8.74 -7.61 -1.38
CA GLU A 148 9.42 -8.26 -2.50
C GLU A 148 10.21 -9.51 -2.09
N GLN A 149 10.68 -9.56 -0.85
CA GLN A 149 11.42 -10.69 -0.32
C GLN A 149 10.54 -11.68 0.44
N GLY A 150 9.25 -11.44 0.55
CA GLY A 150 8.28 -12.40 1.13
C GLY A 150 7.28 -11.83 2.13
N LEU A 151 6.76 -10.63 1.91
CA LEU A 151 5.68 -10.02 2.69
C LEU A 151 6.05 -9.84 4.19
N TYR A 152 7.33 -9.59 4.50
CA TYR A 152 7.80 -9.62 5.90
C TYR A 152 7.23 -8.48 6.73
N GLY A 153 7.11 -7.29 6.16
CA GLY A 153 6.55 -6.13 6.84
C GLY A 153 5.08 -6.32 7.22
N SER A 154 4.27 -6.80 6.29
CA SER A 154 2.86 -7.08 6.54
C SER A 154 2.65 -8.27 7.47
N LYS A 155 3.50 -9.31 7.39
CA LYS A 155 3.53 -10.42 8.37
C LYS A 155 3.78 -9.89 9.78
N ALA A 156 4.75 -9.00 9.94
CA ALA A 156 5.09 -8.40 11.23
C ALA A 156 3.95 -7.51 11.75
N PHE A 157 3.40 -6.63 10.90
CA PHE A 157 2.34 -5.72 11.33
C PHE A 157 1.03 -6.44 11.62
N SER A 158 0.63 -7.39 10.78
CA SER A 158 -0.59 -8.18 11.01
C SER A 158 -0.49 -9.05 12.27
N LEU A 159 0.70 -9.57 12.61
CA LEU A 159 0.95 -10.28 13.87
C LEU A 159 0.86 -9.33 15.09
N TYR A 160 1.47 -8.15 14.98
CA TYR A 160 1.36 -7.11 16.00
C TYR A 160 -0.10 -6.73 16.26
N ALA A 161 -0.87 -6.50 15.20
CA ALA A 161 -2.28 -6.19 15.30
C ALA A 161 -3.10 -7.32 15.95
N GLN A 162 -2.82 -8.57 15.59
CA GLN A 162 -3.47 -9.74 16.16
C GLN A 162 -3.15 -9.89 17.66
N ASN A 163 -1.89 -9.74 18.05
CA ASN A 163 -1.45 -9.85 19.44
C ASN A 163 -2.08 -8.80 20.36
N LEU A 164 -2.35 -7.61 19.81
CA LEU A 164 -3.04 -6.52 20.53
C LEU A 164 -4.57 -6.57 20.39
N ASN A 165 -5.11 -7.57 19.70
CA ASN A 165 -6.53 -7.68 19.39
C ASN A 165 -7.10 -6.38 18.79
N LEU A 166 -6.35 -5.71 17.89
CA LEU A 166 -6.82 -4.48 17.26
C LEU A 166 -8.09 -4.73 16.44
N PRO A 167 -9.13 -3.91 16.61
CA PRO A 167 -10.40 -4.07 15.91
C PRO A 167 -10.33 -3.60 14.45
N ILE A 168 -9.50 -4.28 13.64
CA ILE A 168 -9.31 -3.93 12.23
C ILE A 168 -10.54 -4.34 11.43
N LYS A 169 -11.22 -3.35 10.87
CA LYS A 169 -12.42 -3.48 10.03
C LYS A 169 -12.08 -3.79 8.58
N ALA A 170 -11.07 -3.11 8.04
CA ALA A 170 -10.67 -3.24 6.65
C ALA A 170 -9.18 -2.94 6.46
N VAL A 171 -8.55 -3.65 5.52
CA VAL A 171 -7.19 -3.41 5.05
C VAL A 171 -7.22 -3.20 3.55
N TYR A 172 -6.72 -2.06 3.12
CA TYR A 172 -6.63 -1.64 1.73
C TYR A 172 -5.17 -1.58 1.30
N ASN A 173 -4.74 -2.60 0.57
CA ASN A 173 -3.40 -2.65 -0.01
C ASN A 173 -3.38 -2.00 -1.39
N ASN A 174 -2.41 -1.11 -1.59
CA ASN A 174 -2.20 -0.37 -2.84
C ASN A 174 -0.86 -0.80 -3.43
N ASP A 175 -0.92 -1.64 -4.44
CA ASP A 175 0.28 -2.24 -4.99
C ASP A 175 0.13 -2.38 -6.50
N VAL A 176 1.06 -1.74 -7.24
CA VAL A 176 1.02 -1.55 -8.70
C VAL A 176 -0.28 -0.84 -9.12
N ILE A 177 -0.40 0.44 -8.79
CA ILE A 177 -1.63 1.22 -9.04
C ILE A 177 -1.45 2.38 -10.02
N GLY A 178 -0.34 2.44 -10.75
CA GLY A 178 -0.02 3.51 -11.70
C GLY A 178 0.20 3.03 -13.13
N GLY A 179 0.38 1.73 -13.34
CA GLY A 179 0.65 1.14 -14.63
C GLY A 179 -0.59 1.04 -15.52
N ILE A 180 -0.37 1.15 -16.81
CA ILE A 180 -1.42 1.01 -17.83
C ILE A 180 -1.10 -0.07 -18.86
N ILE A 181 0.08 -0.68 -18.78
CA ILE A 181 0.53 -1.73 -19.71
C ILE A 181 0.26 -3.09 -19.09
N CYS A 182 -0.44 -3.95 -19.81
CA CYS A 182 -0.77 -5.29 -19.39
C CYS A 182 0.46 -6.20 -19.41
N GLY A 183 0.80 -6.78 -18.26
CA GLY A 183 1.95 -7.66 -18.09
C GLY A 183 1.62 -9.15 -18.20
N GLU A 184 2.64 -9.99 -18.05
CA GLU A 184 2.52 -11.46 -18.12
C GLU A 184 1.74 -12.05 -16.94
N THR A 185 1.63 -11.34 -15.83
CA THR A 185 0.94 -11.80 -14.62
C THR A 185 -0.52 -11.43 -14.57
N SER A 186 -1.04 -10.80 -15.63
CA SER A 186 -2.46 -10.45 -15.76
C SER A 186 -3.37 -11.66 -15.59
N SER A 187 -4.48 -11.49 -14.90
CA SER A 187 -5.47 -12.52 -14.61
C SER A 187 -6.84 -12.13 -15.20
N SER A 188 -7.57 -13.13 -15.72
CA SER A 188 -8.96 -12.89 -16.16
C SER A 188 -9.85 -12.44 -14.97
N PRO A 189 -10.75 -11.46 -15.15
CA PRO A 189 -11.16 -10.78 -16.37
C PRO A 189 -10.33 -9.51 -16.70
N SER A 190 -9.09 -9.47 -16.32
CA SER A 190 -8.17 -8.36 -16.46
C SER A 190 -7.88 -7.97 -17.92
N CYS A 191 -6.65 -7.59 -18.21
CA CYS A 191 -6.19 -7.09 -19.48
C CYS A 191 -6.55 -7.96 -20.71
N PRO A 192 -6.77 -7.35 -21.88
CA PRO A 192 -7.07 -8.07 -23.10
C PRO A 192 -5.92 -8.96 -23.58
N GLY A 193 -4.68 -8.49 -23.47
CA GLY A 193 -3.49 -9.24 -23.85
C GLY A 193 -2.20 -8.60 -23.35
N LEU A 194 -1.10 -9.32 -23.53
CA LEU A 194 0.25 -8.83 -23.17
C LEU A 194 0.60 -7.56 -23.96
N ASN A 195 1.11 -6.56 -23.28
CA ASN A 195 1.46 -5.23 -23.80
C ASN A 195 0.29 -4.38 -24.31
N ASP A 196 -0.94 -4.84 -24.16
CA ASP A 196 -2.11 -3.99 -24.40
C ASP A 196 -2.18 -2.87 -23.35
N ILE A 197 -2.83 -1.78 -23.71
CA ILE A 197 -3.02 -0.64 -22.81
C ILE A 197 -4.41 -0.71 -22.18
N ASP A 198 -4.44 -0.66 -20.86
CA ASP A 198 -5.66 -0.53 -20.08
C ASP A 198 -5.51 0.56 -19.02
N SER A 199 -5.96 1.76 -19.34
CA SER A 199 -5.95 2.92 -18.45
C SER A 199 -7.30 3.20 -17.79
N SER A 200 -8.27 2.31 -17.96
CA SER A 200 -9.65 2.52 -17.56
C SER A 200 -10.13 1.63 -16.41
N GLN A 201 -9.32 0.68 -15.97
CA GLN A 201 -9.71 -0.25 -14.91
C GLN A 201 -8.83 -0.17 -13.66
N VAL A 202 -9.47 -0.36 -12.51
CA VAL A 202 -8.82 -0.74 -11.24
C VAL A 202 -9.35 -2.10 -10.82
N ARG A 203 -8.46 -3.04 -10.56
CA ARG A 203 -8.76 -4.40 -10.16
C ARG A 203 -8.80 -4.51 -8.65
N LEU A 204 -9.83 -5.18 -8.14
CA LEU A 204 -10.07 -5.42 -6.73
C LEU A 204 -9.80 -6.90 -6.44
N PHE A 205 -8.58 -7.20 -6.00
CA PHE A 205 -8.19 -8.55 -5.62
C PHE A 205 -8.58 -8.85 -4.17
N SER A 206 -9.17 -10.00 -3.94
CA SER A 206 -9.57 -10.47 -2.61
C SER A 206 -9.89 -11.95 -2.63
N GLN A 207 -9.60 -12.67 -1.55
CA GLN A 207 -9.86 -14.10 -1.47
C GLN A 207 -11.27 -14.44 -1.00
N GLY A 208 -11.71 -15.63 -1.40
CA GLY A 208 -12.89 -16.30 -0.87
C GLY A 208 -14.08 -16.30 -1.83
N ASN A 209 -15.14 -16.97 -1.39
CA ASN A 209 -16.40 -17.01 -2.11
C ASN A 209 -17.18 -15.68 -1.96
N PHE A 210 -18.32 -15.62 -2.59
CA PHE A 210 -19.16 -14.41 -2.62
C PHE A 210 -19.43 -13.82 -1.23
N ASP A 211 -19.64 -14.64 -0.21
CA ASP A 211 -20.02 -14.22 1.15
C ASP A 211 -18.83 -13.99 2.07
N SER A 212 -17.60 -14.23 1.60
CA SER A 212 -16.42 -13.95 2.41
C SER A 212 -16.30 -12.46 2.70
N LYS A 213 -15.82 -12.11 3.91
CA LYS A 213 -15.63 -10.71 4.31
C LYS A 213 -14.72 -9.93 3.35
N ASN A 214 -13.72 -10.60 2.74
CA ASN A 214 -12.84 -9.97 1.76
C ASN A 214 -13.59 -9.62 0.47
N LYS A 215 -14.41 -10.55 -0.07
CA LYS A 215 -15.25 -10.25 -1.25
C LYS A 215 -16.36 -9.25 -0.93
N GLN A 216 -16.91 -9.28 0.28
CA GLN A 216 -17.86 -8.25 0.72
C GLN A 216 -17.19 -6.88 0.73
N LEU A 217 -15.94 -6.77 1.22
CA LEU A 217 -15.18 -5.52 1.20
C LEU A 217 -14.99 -5.00 -0.23
N SER A 218 -14.60 -5.86 -1.18
CA SER A 218 -14.47 -5.47 -2.59
C SER A 218 -15.80 -5.03 -3.21
N ARG A 219 -16.90 -5.73 -2.92
CA ARG A 219 -18.25 -5.33 -3.39
C ARG A 219 -18.69 -4.00 -2.80
N PHE A 220 -18.43 -3.79 -1.51
CA PHE A 220 -18.74 -2.52 -0.85
C PHE A 220 -18.02 -1.36 -1.54
N ASN A 221 -16.71 -1.48 -1.79
CA ASN A 221 -15.94 -0.44 -2.49
C ASN A 221 -16.48 -0.18 -3.90
N LYS A 222 -16.77 -1.23 -4.67
CA LYS A 222 -17.35 -1.08 -6.00
C LYS A 222 -18.70 -0.39 -5.97
N LEU A 223 -19.56 -0.73 -5.00
CA LEU A 223 -20.87 -0.11 -4.83
C LEU A 223 -20.74 1.37 -4.45
N GLN A 224 -19.91 1.68 -3.46
CA GLN A 224 -19.67 3.07 -3.03
C GLN A 224 -19.11 3.92 -4.17
N TYR A 225 -18.14 3.39 -4.92
CA TYR A 225 -17.62 4.08 -6.11
C TYR A 225 -18.75 4.36 -7.11
N LYS A 226 -19.57 3.37 -7.42
CA LYS A 226 -20.65 3.49 -8.41
C LYS A 226 -21.71 4.50 -7.99
N GLU A 227 -22.08 4.51 -6.72
CA GLU A 227 -23.21 5.31 -6.23
C GLU A 227 -22.79 6.72 -5.81
N GLU A 228 -21.61 6.86 -5.19
CA GLU A 228 -21.20 8.10 -4.54
C GLU A 228 -20.14 8.88 -5.33
N LEU A 229 -19.31 8.23 -6.14
CA LEU A 229 -18.17 8.88 -6.80
C LEU A 229 -18.33 8.97 -8.32
N LEU A 230 -18.71 7.86 -8.96
CA LEU A 230 -18.79 7.78 -10.43
C LEU A 230 -19.65 8.90 -11.08
N PRO A 231 -20.76 9.35 -10.48
CA PRO A 231 -21.55 10.45 -11.08
C PRO A 231 -20.81 11.79 -11.15
N PHE A 232 -19.71 11.95 -10.39
CA PHE A 232 -18.94 13.20 -10.31
C PHE A 232 -17.56 13.08 -10.98
N GLU A 233 -17.18 11.89 -11.44
CA GLU A 233 -15.87 11.66 -12.05
C GLU A 233 -15.80 12.19 -13.48
N THR A 234 -14.73 12.94 -13.75
CA THR A 234 -14.42 13.42 -15.11
C THR A 234 -13.76 12.33 -15.96
N VAL A 235 -13.07 11.38 -15.32
CA VAL A 235 -12.45 10.20 -15.95
C VAL A 235 -12.92 8.96 -15.21
N PRO A 236 -14.07 8.41 -15.55
CA PRO A 236 -14.64 7.28 -14.84
C PRO A 236 -13.78 6.03 -15.03
N MET A 237 -13.56 5.32 -13.92
CA MET A 237 -12.82 4.05 -13.90
C MET A 237 -13.78 2.87 -13.75
N LEU A 238 -13.44 1.75 -14.35
CA LEU A 238 -14.14 0.49 -14.12
C LEU A 238 -13.49 -0.25 -12.94
N LEU A 239 -14.21 -0.41 -11.84
CA LEU A 239 -13.77 -1.27 -10.74
C LEU A 239 -14.16 -2.73 -11.03
N THR A 240 -13.16 -3.58 -11.26
CA THR A 240 -13.33 -4.99 -11.59
C THR A 240 -12.97 -5.88 -10.41
N ILE A 241 -13.97 -6.58 -9.84
CA ILE A 241 -13.71 -7.55 -8.77
C ILE A 241 -13.13 -8.82 -9.40
N MET A 242 -11.89 -9.13 -9.02
CA MET A 242 -11.17 -10.29 -9.53
C MET A 242 -11.63 -11.57 -8.83
N THR A 243 -11.57 -12.70 -9.56
CA THR A 243 -11.92 -14.03 -8.99
C THR A 243 -10.85 -14.55 -8.05
N SER A 244 -9.57 -14.33 -8.40
CA SER A 244 -8.40 -14.73 -7.62
C SER A 244 -8.09 -13.77 -6.48
N GLU A 245 -7.26 -14.22 -5.54
CA GLU A 245 -6.76 -13.38 -4.44
C GLU A 245 -5.72 -12.37 -4.91
N ASP A 246 -4.93 -12.71 -5.93
CA ASP A 246 -3.92 -11.86 -6.54
C ASP A 246 -3.71 -12.25 -8.01
N ARG A 247 -2.79 -11.57 -8.69
CA ARG A 247 -2.33 -11.91 -10.03
C ARG A 247 -1.77 -13.33 -10.09
N ALA A 248 -1.69 -13.90 -11.27
CA ALA A 248 -1.19 -15.27 -11.46
C ALA A 248 0.23 -15.44 -10.88
N ASN A 249 0.40 -16.39 -9.94
CA ASN A 249 1.65 -16.68 -9.25
C ASN A 249 2.28 -15.49 -8.48
N ARG A 250 1.45 -14.55 -8.08
CA ARG A 250 1.84 -13.39 -7.27
C ARG A 250 1.08 -13.36 -5.95
N GLY A 251 1.56 -12.52 -5.05
CA GLY A 251 0.92 -12.19 -3.79
C GLY A 251 1.22 -10.76 -3.44
N SER A 252 0.61 -10.24 -2.38
CA SER A 252 0.88 -8.91 -1.87
C SER A 252 0.48 -8.77 -0.41
N ASP A 253 0.73 -7.63 0.18
CA ASP A 253 0.68 -7.36 1.61
C ASP A 253 -0.70 -7.53 2.28
N HIS A 254 -1.81 -7.54 1.53
CA HIS A 254 -3.13 -7.88 2.06
C HIS A 254 -3.24 -9.34 2.54
N ILE A 255 -2.41 -10.27 1.99
CA ILE A 255 -2.47 -11.70 2.28
C ILE A 255 -2.17 -12.02 3.75
N PRO A 256 -1.09 -11.53 4.39
CA PRO A 256 -0.83 -11.78 5.79
C PRO A 256 -1.93 -11.29 6.74
N PHE A 257 -2.57 -10.16 6.43
CA PHE A 257 -3.71 -9.68 7.21
C PHE A 257 -4.93 -10.61 7.07
N ARG A 258 -5.24 -11.02 5.85
CA ARG A 258 -6.32 -11.97 5.58
C ARG A 258 -6.07 -13.31 6.29
N GLN A 259 -4.84 -13.83 6.26
CA GLN A 259 -4.46 -15.07 6.94
C GLN A 259 -4.69 -15.01 8.45
N ARG A 260 -4.62 -13.83 9.06
CA ARG A 260 -4.91 -13.59 10.48
C ARG A 260 -6.36 -13.23 10.76
N GLY A 261 -7.21 -13.35 9.76
CA GLY A 261 -8.64 -13.19 9.93
C GLY A 261 -9.14 -11.76 9.75
N PHE A 262 -8.34 -10.79 9.33
CA PHE A 262 -8.80 -9.45 8.98
C PHE A 262 -9.43 -9.42 7.58
N ALA A 263 -10.39 -8.54 7.35
CA ALA A 263 -10.89 -8.29 6.00
C ALA A 263 -9.86 -7.48 5.23
N ALA A 264 -9.35 -8.04 4.13
CA ALA A 264 -8.28 -7.42 3.37
C ALA A 264 -8.48 -7.58 1.86
N MET A 265 -8.08 -6.56 1.11
CA MET A 265 -8.12 -6.55 -0.35
C MET A 265 -6.97 -5.72 -0.91
N ARG A 266 -6.66 -5.92 -2.19
CA ARG A 266 -5.68 -5.17 -2.95
C ARG A 266 -6.35 -4.41 -4.09
N PHE A 267 -5.95 -3.15 -4.26
CA PHE A 267 -6.12 -2.40 -5.49
C PHE A 267 -4.92 -2.62 -6.41
N CYS A 268 -5.16 -2.81 -7.69
CA CYS A 268 -4.13 -2.99 -8.71
C CYS A 268 -4.59 -2.40 -10.03
N SER A 269 -3.66 -1.80 -10.78
CA SER A 269 -3.93 -1.27 -12.12
C SER A 269 -3.80 -2.36 -13.20
N ALA A 270 -3.42 -1.98 -14.42
CA ALA A 270 -3.41 -2.84 -15.60
C ALA A 270 -2.39 -3.98 -15.61
N ASN A 271 -1.53 -4.11 -14.69
CA ASN A 271 -0.46 -5.12 -14.72
C ASN A 271 -0.94 -6.55 -14.48
#